data_d53970d6e443e7d22944852afdb64a06
#
_entry.id   d53970d6e443e7d22944852afdb64a06
#
_cell.length_a   1.000
_cell.length_b   1.000
_cell.length_c   1.000
_cell.angle_alpha   90.00
_cell.angle_beta   90.00
_cell.angle_gamma   90.00
#
_symmetry.space_group_name_H-M   'P 1'
#
loop_
_entity.id
_entity.type
_entity.pdbx_description
1 polymer ?
#
loop_
_entity_poly.entity_id
_entity_poly.type
_entity_poly.pdbx_seq_one_letter_code
_entity_poly.pdbx_strand_id
1 'polypeptide(L)'
;IEGITNTGGLFGRDQDRLNQGYALEHTGYFDGTKLPSYIESQGLRTDLKEDKKGPAFLFNGLEEQLKPEGSDCTNVQINFGAQSSAFTYDAGRKVYLKQINGQAQTDGKTGNQLAFTNVFVLEPDISVRDSVGHKEIDWDGGPDSTGYYVSNGGVQKIIWSKDPNNENSYLRFYDQSGQEIAINRGKTYIALNYKNQATFQ
;
A
#
# COMPACT_ATOMS: atom_id res chain seq x y z
N ILE A 1 -9.28 -9.71 -11.12
CA ILE A 1 -9.72 -11.12 -11.17
C ILE A 1 -10.17 -11.34 -12.59
N GLU A 2 -9.38 -12.08 -13.36
CA GLU A 2 -9.69 -12.46 -14.73
C GLU A 2 -11.08 -13.13 -14.78
N GLY A 3 -11.96 -12.66 -15.67
CA GLY A 3 -13.27 -13.27 -15.89
C GLY A 3 -14.44 -12.69 -15.11
N ILE A 4 -14.25 -11.73 -14.19
CA ILE A 4 -15.38 -11.04 -13.53
C ILE A 4 -15.80 -9.84 -14.37
N THR A 5 -16.44 -10.07 -15.49
CA THR A 5 -16.95 -9.02 -16.40
C THR A 5 -18.38 -8.57 -16.08
N ASN A 6 -19.17 -9.44 -15.43
CA ASN A 6 -20.52 -9.09 -14.98
C ASN A 6 -20.73 -9.68 -13.58
N THR A 7 -20.74 -8.84 -12.61
CA THR A 7 -20.69 -9.23 -11.20
C THR A 7 -22.03 -9.47 -10.56
N GLY A 8 -23.10 -9.64 -11.35
CA GLY A 8 -24.39 -10.13 -10.85
C GLY A 8 -24.95 -9.40 -9.63
N GLY A 9 -24.75 -8.08 -9.53
CA GLY A 9 -25.20 -7.29 -8.38
C GLY A 9 -24.20 -7.19 -7.23
N LEU A 10 -22.94 -7.62 -7.41
CA LEU A 10 -21.86 -7.36 -6.44
C LEU A 10 -21.43 -5.89 -6.45
N PHE A 11 -21.49 -5.21 -7.59
CA PHE A 11 -21.24 -3.80 -7.70
C PHE A 11 -22.54 -3.01 -7.68
N GLY A 12 -22.54 -1.87 -7.01
CA GLY A 12 -23.64 -0.95 -6.99
C GLY A 12 -23.17 0.50 -6.84
N ARG A 13 -24.16 1.38 -6.78
CA ARG A 13 -23.96 2.82 -6.53
C ARG A 13 -24.66 3.20 -5.24
N ASP A 14 -23.93 3.90 -4.36
CA ASP A 14 -24.48 4.49 -3.15
C ASP A 14 -25.42 5.64 -3.53
N GLN A 15 -26.70 5.38 -3.42
CA GLN A 15 -27.74 6.33 -3.84
C GLN A 15 -27.78 7.57 -2.93
N ASP A 16 -27.45 7.42 -1.65
CA ASP A 16 -27.42 8.55 -0.72
C ASP A 16 -26.30 9.53 -1.08
N ARG A 17 -25.12 9.02 -1.46
CA ARG A 17 -24.03 9.86 -1.98
C ARG A 17 -24.38 10.52 -3.31
N LEU A 18 -25.04 9.79 -4.22
CA LEU A 18 -25.53 10.39 -5.48
C LEU A 18 -26.49 11.55 -5.19
N ASN A 19 -27.44 11.36 -4.29
CA ASN A 19 -28.42 12.39 -3.90
C ASN A 19 -27.75 13.60 -3.21
N GLN A 20 -26.58 13.42 -2.59
CA GLN A 20 -25.77 14.48 -2.00
C GLN A 20 -24.87 15.20 -3.02
N GLY A 21 -24.91 14.81 -4.30
CA GLY A 21 -24.17 15.45 -5.38
C GLY A 21 -22.70 14.98 -5.51
N TYR A 22 -22.34 13.84 -4.93
CA TYR A 22 -21.02 13.25 -5.17
C TYR A 22 -20.88 12.84 -6.64
N ALA A 23 -19.67 12.99 -7.20
CA ALA A 23 -19.36 12.52 -8.53
C ALA A 23 -19.56 10.99 -8.62
N LEU A 24 -19.97 10.51 -9.78
CA LEU A 24 -20.37 9.11 -10.00
C LEU A 24 -19.29 8.12 -9.57
N GLU A 25 -18.01 8.41 -9.84
CA GLU A 25 -16.85 7.60 -9.46
C GLU A 25 -16.69 7.43 -7.95
N HIS A 26 -17.21 8.37 -7.14
CA HIS A 26 -17.12 8.32 -5.68
C HIS A 26 -18.30 7.60 -5.01
N THR A 27 -19.20 7.04 -5.80
CA THR A 27 -20.42 6.38 -5.31
C THR A 27 -20.41 4.86 -5.52
N GLY A 28 -19.39 4.33 -6.21
CA GLY A 28 -19.24 2.90 -6.42
C GLY A 28 -18.97 2.13 -5.13
N TYR A 29 -19.64 1.01 -4.95
CA TYR A 29 -19.32 0.06 -3.88
C TYR A 29 -19.34 -1.36 -4.38
N PHE A 30 -18.66 -2.21 -3.65
CA PHE A 30 -18.63 -3.65 -3.85
C PHE A 30 -19.21 -4.36 -2.62
N ASP A 31 -20.25 -5.18 -2.83
CA ASP A 31 -20.85 -5.96 -1.74
C ASP A 31 -20.10 -7.27 -1.52
N GLY A 32 -19.10 -7.22 -0.65
CA GLY A 32 -18.28 -8.39 -0.31
C GLY A 32 -19.06 -9.51 0.39
N THR A 33 -20.26 -9.24 0.92
CA THR A 33 -21.07 -10.27 1.58
C THR A 33 -21.62 -11.29 0.59
N LYS A 34 -21.83 -10.88 -0.66
CA LYS A 34 -22.30 -11.75 -1.76
C LYS A 34 -21.18 -12.48 -2.49
N LEU A 35 -19.92 -12.12 -2.23
CA LEU A 35 -18.78 -12.68 -2.96
C LEU A 35 -18.64 -14.20 -2.83
N PRO A 36 -18.81 -14.82 -1.64
CA PRO A 36 -18.70 -16.28 -1.53
C PRO A 36 -19.69 -17.04 -2.42
N SER A 37 -20.97 -16.64 -2.37
CA SER A 37 -22.02 -17.26 -3.19
C SER A 37 -21.80 -17.05 -4.69
N TYR A 38 -21.29 -15.89 -5.06
CA TYR A 38 -20.94 -15.59 -6.45
C TYR A 38 -19.79 -16.50 -6.94
N ILE A 39 -18.70 -16.62 -6.15
CA ILE A 39 -17.57 -17.48 -6.45
C ILE A 39 -18.03 -18.94 -6.68
N GLU A 40 -18.86 -19.44 -5.77
CA GLU A 40 -19.43 -20.79 -5.85
C GLU A 40 -20.27 -20.96 -7.12
N SER A 41 -21.19 -20.02 -7.39
CA SER A 41 -22.09 -20.09 -8.57
C SER A 41 -21.34 -20.05 -9.90
N GLN A 42 -20.18 -19.42 -9.93
CA GLN A 42 -19.31 -19.34 -11.11
C GLN A 42 -18.26 -20.46 -11.20
N GLY A 43 -18.21 -21.35 -10.21
CA GLY A 43 -17.19 -22.40 -10.14
C GLY A 43 -15.75 -21.87 -10.09
N LEU A 44 -15.57 -20.66 -9.51
CA LEU A 44 -14.25 -20.04 -9.44
C LEU A 44 -13.40 -20.71 -8.38
N ARG A 45 -12.11 -20.82 -8.67
CA ARG A 45 -11.13 -21.39 -7.74
C ARG A 45 -11.00 -20.50 -6.48
N THR A 46 -11.06 -21.10 -5.30
CA THR A 46 -10.88 -20.44 -4.00
C THR A 46 -9.49 -20.63 -3.41
N ASP A 47 -8.79 -21.70 -3.83
CA ASP A 47 -7.46 -21.98 -3.34
C ASP A 47 -6.38 -21.21 -4.13
N LEU A 48 -5.32 -20.83 -3.45
CA LEU A 48 -4.14 -20.30 -4.12
C LEU A 48 -3.49 -21.36 -5.02
N LYS A 49 -2.97 -20.96 -6.18
CA LYS A 49 -2.10 -21.82 -6.98
C LYS A 49 -0.86 -22.20 -6.17
N GLU A 50 -0.27 -23.36 -6.42
CA GLU A 50 0.89 -23.87 -5.65
C GLU A 50 2.07 -22.88 -5.67
N ASP A 51 2.34 -22.26 -6.81
CA ASP A 51 3.38 -21.24 -6.97
C ASP A 51 3.08 -19.92 -6.25
N LYS A 52 1.88 -19.76 -5.69
CA LYS A 52 1.43 -18.58 -4.94
C LYS A 52 1.18 -18.86 -3.46
N LYS A 53 1.46 -20.07 -3.00
CA LYS A 53 1.42 -20.40 -1.57
C LYS A 53 2.66 -19.85 -0.87
N GLY A 54 2.46 -19.33 0.32
CA GLY A 54 3.51 -18.73 1.14
C GLY A 54 3.37 -17.21 1.32
N PRO A 55 4.21 -16.60 2.13
CA PRO A 55 4.17 -15.17 2.40
C PRO A 55 4.68 -14.37 1.18
N ALA A 56 3.98 -13.26 0.89
CA ALA A 56 4.41 -12.34 -0.15
C ALA A 56 5.70 -11.59 0.21
N PHE A 57 5.97 -11.41 1.51
CA PHE A 57 7.14 -10.73 2.05
C PHE A 57 7.89 -11.61 3.04
N LEU A 58 9.18 -11.36 3.21
CA LEU A 58 9.94 -11.91 4.33
C LEU A 58 9.53 -11.17 5.61
N PHE A 59 9.09 -11.90 6.63
CA PHE A 59 8.64 -11.30 7.89
C PHE A 59 9.57 -11.66 9.04
N ASN A 60 9.76 -10.72 9.96
CA ASN A 60 10.35 -10.97 11.27
C ASN A 60 9.53 -12.00 12.07
N GLY A 61 10.13 -12.55 13.12
CA GLY A 61 9.46 -13.45 14.05
C GLY A 61 8.17 -12.86 14.61
N LEU A 62 7.28 -13.71 15.12
CA LEU A 62 5.94 -13.31 15.51
C LEU A 62 5.92 -12.20 16.57
N GLU A 63 6.81 -12.30 17.54
CA GLU A 63 6.93 -11.34 18.66
C GLU A 63 8.03 -10.27 18.42
N GLU A 64 8.70 -10.31 17.26
CA GLU A 64 9.76 -9.38 16.94
C GLU A 64 9.23 -8.13 16.27
N GLN A 65 9.56 -6.97 16.84
CA GLN A 65 9.31 -5.65 16.28
C GLN A 65 10.66 -4.94 16.21
N LEU A 66 11.38 -5.19 15.11
CA LEU A 66 12.74 -4.66 14.92
C LEU A 66 12.67 -3.24 14.36
N LYS A 67 13.60 -2.40 14.83
CA LYS A 67 13.83 -1.10 14.24
C LYS A 67 14.71 -1.28 13.01
N PRO A 68 14.37 -0.70 11.84
CA PRO A 68 15.20 -0.74 10.65
C PRO A 68 16.61 -0.20 10.90
N GLU A 69 17.59 -0.76 10.23
CA GLU A 69 18.98 -0.28 10.27
C GLU A 69 19.10 1.05 9.52
N GLY A 70 19.29 2.13 10.25
CA GLY A 70 19.39 3.49 9.67
C GLY A 70 19.25 4.55 10.74
N SER A 71 18.47 5.57 10.45
CA SER A 71 18.24 6.69 11.38
C SER A 71 16.97 6.52 12.19
N ASP A 72 16.87 7.27 13.29
CA ASP A 72 15.62 7.45 14.00
C ASP A 72 14.61 8.15 13.09
N CYS A 73 13.32 7.77 13.21
CA CYS A 73 12.25 8.39 12.46
C CYS A 73 10.94 8.35 13.24
N THR A 74 10.55 9.49 13.77
CA THR A 74 9.29 9.64 14.49
C THR A 74 8.20 10.30 13.64
N ASN A 75 8.58 10.95 12.54
CA ASN A 75 7.66 11.59 11.63
C ASN A 75 8.06 11.34 10.17
N VAL A 76 7.07 10.97 9.36
CA VAL A 76 7.18 10.88 7.91
C VAL A 76 6.21 11.85 7.29
N GLN A 77 6.67 12.64 6.33
CA GLN A 77 5.82 13.50 5.52
C GLN A 77 5.98 13.11 4.05
N ILE A 78 4.87 12.95 3.32
CA ILE A 78 4.85 12.59 1.92
C ILE A 78 3.98 13.60 1.16
N ASN A 79 4.59 14.29 0.20
CA ASN A 79 3.91 15.26 -0.65
C ASN A 79 3.51 14.63 -1.98
N PHE A 80 2.21 14.51 -2.24
CA PHE A 80 1.65 14.01 -3.49
C PHE A 80 1.20 15.15 -4.43
N GLY A 81 1.62 16.38 -4.20
CA GLY A 81 1.18 17.55 -4.94
C GLY A 81 -0.11 18.14 -4.37
N ALA A 82 -1.26 17.74 -4.86
CA ALA A 82 -2.55 18.25 -4.38
C ALA A 82 -2.92 17.78 -2.95
N GLN A 83 -2.23 16.77 -2.45
CA GLN A 83 -2.48 16.14 -1.16
C GLN A 83 -1.18 15.77 -0.47
N SER A 84 -1.17 15.85 0.85
CA SER A 84 -0.07 15.34 1.68
C SER A 84 -0.54 14.26 2.64
N SER A 85 0.34 13.32 2.94
CA SER A 85 0.16 12.36 4.03
C SER A 85 1.26 12.55 5.07
N ALA A 86 0.91 12.46 6.34
CA ALA A 86 1.88 12.43 7.43
C ALA A 86 1.65 11.20 8.31
N PHE A 87 2.74 10.72 8.93
CA PHE A 87 2.73 9.58 9.82
C PHE A 87 3.55 9.92 11.05
N THR A 88 2.91 9.93 12.23
CA THR A 88 3.56 10.20 13.50
C THR A 88 3.67 8.93 14.31
N TYR A 89 4.87 8.61 14.79
CA TYR A 89 5.14 7.41 15.55
C TYR A 89 4.56 7.47 16.96
N ASP A 90 3.74 6.48 17.28
CA ASP A 90 3.26 6.19 18.63
C ASP A 90 4.11 5.05 19.21
N ALA A 91 5.05 5.41 20.08
CA ALA A 91 5.99 4.47 20.67
C ALA A 91 5.32 3.46 21.61
N GLY A 92 4.19 3.83 22.24
CA GLY A 92 3.43 2.92 23.11
C GLY A 92 2.76 1.78 22.36
N ARG A 93 2.30 2.08 21.14
CA ARG A 93 1.63 1.11 20.25
C ARG A 93 2.56 0.55 19.17
N LYS A 94 3.77 1.11 19.01
CA LYS A 94 4.74 0.80 17.95
C LYS A 94 4.15 0.89 16.54
N VAL A 95 3.36 1.93 16.29
CA VAL A 95 2.70 2.19 15.01
C VAL A 95 2.83 3.65 14.60
N TYR A 96 2.63 3.92 13.32
CA TYR A 96 2.56 5.25 12.74
C TYR A 96 1.11 5.65 12.51
N LEU A 97 0.67 6.74 13.14
CA LEU A 97 -0.67 7.31 13.02
C LEU A 97 -0.76 8.19 11.77
N LYS A 98 -1.69 7.86 10.88
CA LYS A 98 -1.81 8.54 9.59
C LYS A 98 -2.64 9.82 9.68
N GLN A 99 -2.15 10.86 9.01
CA GLN A 99 -2.87 12.09 8.72
C GLN A 99 -2.92 12.33 7.20
N ILE A 100 -3.90 13.07 6.75
CA ILE A 100 -4.05 13.55 5.38
C ILE A 100 -4.34 15.05 5.44
N ASN A 101 -3.54 15.86 4.74
CA ASN A 101 -3.64 17.32 4.74
C ASN A 101 -3.72 17.92 6.17
N GLY A 102 -2.91 17.40 7.10
CA GLY A 102 -2.83 17.82 8.48
C GLY A 102 -3.98 17.35 9.39
N GLN A 103 -4.93 16.57 8.89
CA GLN A 103 -6.04 16.03 9.67
C GLN A 103 -5.88 14.53 9.89
N ALA A 104 -6.25 14.03 11.07
CA ALA A 104 -6.27 12.60 11.33
C ALA A 104 -7.14 11.86 10.29
N GLN A 105 -6.56 10.87 9.61
CA GLN A 105 -7.35 10.03 8.73
C GLN A 105 -7.96 8.88 9.53
N THR A 106 -9.29 8.81 9.55
CA THR A 106 -10.03 7.82 10.33
C THR A 106 -10.69 6.78 9.45
N ASP A 107 -10.85 5.59 10.00
CA ASP A 107 -11.67 4.54 9.40
C ASP A 107 -13.17 4.90 9.52
N GLY A 108 -13.87 4.90 8.40
CA GLY A 108 -15.27 5.36 8.35
C GLY A 108 -16.25 4.49 9.14
N LYS A 109 -15.90 3.24 9.43
CA LYS A 109 -16.77 2.31 10.18
C LYS A 109 -16.52 2.38 11.69
N THR A 110 -15.26 2.50 12.09
CA THR A 110 -14.89 2.44 13.51
C THR A 110 -14.63 3.81 14.12
N GLY A 111 -14.39 4.85 13.29
CA GLY A 111 -13.97 6.18 13.73
C GLY A 111 -12.51 6.25 14.23
N ASN A 112 -11.81 5.13 14.30
CA ASN A 112 -10.43 5.08 14.77
C ASN A 112 -9.46 5.68 13.75
N GLN A 113 -8.45 6.42 14.21
CA GLN A 113 -7.38 6.89 13.34
C GLN A 113 -6.63 5.69 12.72
N LEU A 114 -6.33 5.79 11.44
CA LEU A 114 -5.55 4.77 10.74
C LEU A 114 -4.14 4.70 11.31
N ALA A 115 -3.69 3.48 11.57
CA ALA A 115 -2.39 3.20 12.16
C ALA A 115 -1.71 2.06 11.41
N PHE A 116 -0.41 2.21 11.14
CA PHE A 116 0.40 1.27 10.36
C PHE A 116 1.67 0.89 11.11
N THR A 117 2.01 -0.38 11.13
CA THR A 117 3.28 -0.88 11.67
C THR A 117 4.43 -0.51 10.74
N ASN A 118 4.18 -0.59 9.44
CA ASN A 118 5.16 -0.34 8.40
C ASN A 118 4.69 0.77 7.47
N VAL A 119 5.59 1.66 7.08
CA VAL A 119 5.38 2.65 6.03
C VAL A 119 6.50 2.51 5.02
N PHE A 120 6.16 2.24 3.77
CA PHE A 120 7.08 2.26 2.65
C PHE A 120 6.84 3.50 1.80
N VAL A 121 7.92 4.16 1.41
CA VAL A 121 7.91 5.18 0.36
C VAL A 121 8.78 4.67 -0.76
N LEU A 122 8.17 4.31 -1.87
CA LEU A 122 8.88 3.85 -3.07
C LEU A 122 8.90 4.98 -4.09
N GLU A 123 10.04 5.17 -4.72
CA GLU A 123 10.29 6.22 -5.69
C GLU A 123 10.45 5.63 -7.10
N PRO A 124 9.36 5.16 -7.73
CA PRO A 124 9.38 4.64 -9.09
C PRO A 124 9.63 5.75 -10.11
N ASP A 125 9.99 5.39 -11.33
CA ASP A 125 9.93 6.29 -12.44
C ASP A 125 8.48 6.52 -12.85
N ILE A 126 8.09 7.80 -12.87
CA ILE A 126 6.72 8.24 -13.16
C ILE A 126 6.78 9.15 -14.39
N SER A 127 6.13 8.73 -15.46
CA SER A 127 6.06 9.49 -16.72
C SER A 127 4.66 9.98 -17.03
N VAL A 128 4.53 10.89 -17.98
CA VAL A 128 3.23 11.30 -18.54
C VAL A 128 2.92 10.40 -19.71
N ARG A 129 1.80 9.68 -19.64
CA ARG A 129 1.38 8.70 -20.63
C ARG A 129 0.75 9.33 -21.88
N ASP A 130 0.03 10.43 -21.73
CA ASP A 130 -0.77 11.02 -22.80
C ASP A 130 -0.92 12.55 -22.67
N SER A 131 -1.53 13.17 -23.68
CA SER A 131 -1.73 14.62 -23.74
C SER A 131 -2.70 15.18 -22.69
N VAL A 132 -3.50 14.33 -22.02
CA VAL A 132 -4.40 14.72 -20.94
C VAL A 132 -3.63 14.83 -19.61
N GLY A 133 -2.46 14.18 -19.52
CA GLY A 133 -1.57 14.21 -18.36
C GLY A 133 -1.73 13.01 -17.44
N HIS A 134 -2.34 11.92 -17.90
CA HIS A 134 -2.36 10.67 -17.14
C HIS A 134 -0.95 10.17 -16.88
N LYS A 135 -0.74 9.61 -15.71
CA LYS A 135 0.57 9.11 -15.28
C LYS A 135 0.71 7.62 -15.54
N GLU A 136 1.90 7.22 -15.92
CA GLU A 136 2.34 5.85 -15.96
C GLU A 136 3.44 5.65 -14.92
N ILE A 137 3.37 4.57 -14.17
CA ILE A 137 4.31 4.25 -13.08
C ILE A 137 5.03 2.97 -13.47
N ASP A 138 6.35 3.03 -13.53
CA ASP A 138 7.18 1.84 -13.66
C ASP A 138 7.24 1.09 -12.33
N TRP A 139 6.66 -0.11 -12.32
CA TRP A 139 6.56 -0.96 -11.14
C TRP A 139 7.69 -1.99 -11.02
N ASP A 140 8.61 -2.05 -11.95
CA ASP A 140 9.61 -3.11 -11.97
C ASP A 140 10.72 -2.85 -10.94
N GLY A 141 11.06 -1.59 -10.72
CA GLY A 141 12.11 -1.23 -9.78
C GLY A 141 13.47 -1.73 -10.26
N GLY A 142 14.21 -2.42 -9.41
CA GLY A 142 15.52 -2.99 -9.75
C GLY A 142 16.65 -2.41 -8.93
N PRO A 143 17.93 -2.69 -9.31
CA PRO A 143 19.11 -2.35 -8.49
C PRO A 143 19.29 -0.83 -8.29
N ASP A 144 18.80 -0.02 -9.21
CA ASP A 144 18.89 1.44 -9.14
C ASP A 144 17.64 2.09 -8.54
N SER A 145 16.65 1.28 -8.10
CA SER A 145 15.45 1.79 -7.47
C SER A 145 15.76 2.39 -6.10
N THR A 146 14.98 3.39 -5.72
CA THR A 146 15.08 4.03 -4.40
C THR A 146 13.77 3.88 -3.65
N GLY A 147 13.87 3.58 -2.38
CA GLY A 147 12.74 3.58 -1.46
C GLY A 147 13.20 3.70 -0.02
N TYR A 148 12.23 3.80 0.86
CA TYR A 148 12.46 3.90 2.31
C TYR A 148 11.50 2.96 3.03
N TYR A 149 12.02 2.23 3.99
CA TYR A 149 11.28 1.41 4.93
C TYR A 149 11.29 2.06 6.29
N VAL A 150 10.10 2.35 6.81
CA VAL A 150 9.91 2.99 8.11
C VAL A 150 9.11 2.06 8.99
N SER A 151 9.63 1.76 10.17
CA SER A 151 8.95 0.93 11.18
C SER A 151 9.56 1.15 12.56
N ASN A 152 8.80 0.90 13.61
CA ASN A 152 9.27 0.91 15.00
C ASN A 152 10.23 2.07 15.36
N GLY A 153 9.91 3.29 14.91
CA GLY A 153 10.69 4.49 15.22
C GLY A 153 12.00 4.65 14.43
N GLY A 154 12.19 3.88 13.35
CA GLY A 154 13.37 3.98 12.49
C GLY A 154 13.03 4.05 11.01
N VAL A 155 13.99 4.50 10.20
CA VAL A 155 13.93 4.54 8.75
C VAL A 155 15.21 3.97 8.16
N GLN A 156 15.07 3.17 7.11
CA GLN A 156 16.15 2.59 6.32
C GLN A 156 15.93 2.86 4.84
N LYS A 157 16.97 3.28 4.13
CA LYS A 157 16.95 3.32 2.67
C LYS A 157 17.00 1.90 2.11
N ILE A 158 16.16 1.63 1.13
CA ILE A 158 16.01 0.31 0.53
C ILE A 158 16.08 0.36 -1.00
N ILE A 159 16.34 -0.79 -1.58
CA ILE A 159 16.10 -1.13 -2.97
C ILE A 159 14.80 -1.95 -3.03
N TRP A 160 14.04 -1.82 -4.08
CA TRP A 160 12.83 -2.62 -4.28
C TRP A 160 12.73 -3.08 -5.73
N SER A 161 12.14 -4.24 -5.95
CA SER A 161 11.95 -4.76 -7.31
C SER A 161 10.79 -5.73 -7.41
N LYS A 162 10.30 -5.88 -8.63
CA LYS A 162 9.52 -7.00 -9.15
C LYS A 162 10.25 -7.59 -10.34
N ASP A 163 9.91 -8.83 -10.72
CA ASP A 163 10.42 -9.41 -11.95
C ASP A 163 9.66 -8.81 -13.15
N PRO A 164 10.31 -8.04 -14.04
CA PRO A 164 9.65 -7.39 -15.18
C PRO A 164 9.08 -8.37 -16.20
N ASN A 165 9.56 -9.63 -16.18
CA ASN A 165 9.07 -10.68 -17.07
C ASN A 165 7.92 -11.50 -16.47
N ASN A 166 7.49 -11.19 -15.25
CA ASN A 166 6.42 -11.89 -14.56
C ASN A 166 5.51 -10.93 -13.80
N GLU A 167 4.41 -10.52 -14.43
CA GLU A 167 3.40 -9.64 -13.82
C GLU A 167 2.90 -10.12 -12.45
N ASN A 168 2.95 -11.43 -12.21
CA ASN A 168 2.53 -12.04 -10.96
C ASN A 168 3.66 -12.20 -9.94
N SER A 169 4.85 -11.66 -10.20
CA SER A 169 5.94 -11.68 -9.22
C SER A 169 5.59 -10.84 -7.99
N TYR A 170 6.14 -11.24 -6.85
CA TYR A 170 5.98 -10.45 -5.63
C TYR A 170 6.92 -9.25 -5.62
N LEU A 171 6.44 -8.14 -5.09
CA LEU A 171 7.28 -7.00 -4.72
C LEU A 171 8.24 -7.44 -3.59
N ARG A 172 9.54 -7.14 -3.75
CA ARG A 172 10.60 -7.48 -2.80
C ARG A 172 11.35 -6.23 -2.38
N PHE A 173 11.86 -6.26 -1.15
CA PHE A 173 12.62 -5.18 -0.55
C PHE A 173 14.01 -5.68 -0.13
N TYR A 174 15.02 -4.90 -0.43
CA TYR A 174 16.43 -5.22 -0.18
C TYR A 174 17.11 -4.06 0.52
N ASP A 175 18.12 -4.36 1.32
CA ASP A 175 19.05 -3.34 1.81
C ASP A 175 20.00 -2.84 0.71
N GLN A 176 20.88 -1.91 1.05
CA GLN A 176 21.83 -1.36 0.10
C GLN A 176 22.93 -2.35 -0.32
N SER A 177 23.05 -3.49 0.35
CA SER A 177 23.95 -4.59 -0.04
C SER A 177 23.30 -5.61 -0.98
N GLY A 178 21.98 -5.49 -1.21
CA GLY A 178 21.20 -6.42 -2.01
C GLY A 178 20.65 -7.62 -1.24
N GLN A 179 20.74 -7.61 0.09
CA GLN A 179 20.13 -8.65 0.92
C GLN A 179 18.63 -8.34 1.14
N GLU A 180 17.76 -9.34 0.93
CA GLU A 180 16.33 -9.18 1.19
C GLU A 180 16.08 -8.90 2.67
N ILE A 181 15.33 -7.82 2.96
CA ILE A 181 15.00 -7.42 4.33
C ILE A 181 13.74 -8.11 4.83
N ALA A 182 13.74 -8.49 6.11
CA ALA A 182 12.53 -8.91 6.80
C ALA A 182 11.80 -7.69 7.37
N ILE A 183 10.48 -7.66 7.20
CA ILE A 183 9.64 -6.56 7.69
C ILE A 183 8.87 -6.96 8.93
N ASN A 184 8.50 -6.00 9.76
CA ASN A 184 7.68 -6.24 10.94
C ASN A 184 6.27 -6.69 10.54
N ARG A 185 5.70 -7.60 11.31
CA ARG A 185 4.32 -8.04 11.12
C ARG A 185 3.35 -6.94 11.52
N GLY A 186 2.34 -6.69 10.70
CA GLY A 186 1.32 -5.69 10.96
C GLY A 186 0.80 -5.03 9.70
N LYS A 187 -0.01 -3.99 9.87
CA LYS A 187 -0.55 -3.22 8.75
C LYS A 187 0.57 -2.45 8.07
N THR A 188 0.59 -2.50 6.75
CA THR A 188 1.59 -1.84 5.92
C THR A 188 0.94 -0.80 5.00
N TYR A 189 1.52 0.38 4.96
CA TYR A 189 1.20 1.41 3.98
C TYR A 189 2.36 1.51 2.97
N ILE A 190 2.04 1.46 1.68
CA ILE A 190 3.02 1.62 0.60
C ILE A 190 2.63 2.85 -0.20
N ALA A 191 3.48 3.87 -0.20
CA ALA A 191 3.36 5.05 -1.02
C ALA A 191 4.23 4.91 -2.27
N LEU A 192 3.70 5.32 -3.41
CA LEU A 192 4.46 5.54 -4.64
C LEU A 192 4.52 7.03 -4.87
N ASN A 193 5.71 7.58 -5.00
CA ASN A 193 5.87 9.02 -5.15
C ASN A 193 7.07 9.38 -6.03
N TYR A 194 7.10 10.61 -6.50
CA TYR A 194 8.29 11.15 -7.15
C TYR A 194 9.46 11.21 -6.17
N LYS A 195 10.66 11.12 -6.71
CA LYS A 195 11.91 11.22 -5.92
C LYS A 195 11.95 12.52 -5.10
N ASN A 196 12.44 12.42 -3.86
CA ASN A 196 12.63 13.56 -2.95
C ASN A 196 11.32 14.28 -2.53
N GLN A 197 10.17 13.64 -2.61
CA GLN A 197 8.89 14.20 -2.12
C GLN A 197 8.49 13.70 -0.73
N ALA A 198 9.37 12.97 -0.06
CA ALA A 198 9.17 12.55 1.32
C ALA A 198 10.29 13.06 2.23
N THR A 199 9.96 13.33 3.50
CA THR A 199 10.92 13.70 4.56
C THR A 199 10.73 12.79 5.76
N PHE A 200 11.84 12.49 6.42
CA PHE A 200 11.93 11.58 7.57
C PHE A 200 12.62 12.30 8.73
N GLN A 201 11.98 12.34 9.91
CA GLN A 201 12.45 13.08 11.11
C GLN A 201 12.31 12.24 12.37
#